data_b2932a73387bbc1275d244ace4711537
#
_entry.id   b2932a73387bbc1275d244ace4711537
#
_cell.length_a   1.000
_cell.length_b   1.000
_cell.length_c   1.000
_cell.angle_alpha   90.00
_cell.angle_beta   90.00
_cell.angle_gamma   90.00
#
_symmetry.space_group_name_H-M   'P 1'
#
loop_
_entity.id
_entity.type
_entity.pdbx_description
1 polymer ?
#
loop_
_entity_poly.entity_id
_entity_poly.type
_entity_poly.pdbx_seq_one_letter_code
_entity_poly.pdbx_strand_id
1 'polypeptide(L)'
;MHALILGAAGMIGRRLVDALVKDGRVGGVPLTALTLLDVVPPSAPEGFSGPVRAEAADLTAPGAAEAAIAERPGVIFHLAAVVSGEAEANLELGYRVNLDGTRLLLDAIRAASAADGYRPKLVFTSSLAVFGPPFPKVIPDDHILRPASSYGVQKAMGELMLADYARRGFLDGIGLRLPTICVRPGKPNKAASGFFSGIIREPLAGQEAILPVPDTVRHWFASPAAAVGFLTHAAGLDLAAIGPRISLTMPGVSATVAEEIEALRRAAGDKAVALIRREPDATIARIVGSWPEAFEPEAALALGFRADESFDAIVAQHVAEFHGG
;
A
#
# COMPACT_ATOMS: atom_id res chain seq x y z
N MET A 1 -10.84 20.46 3.51
CA MET A 1 -9.62 19.80 3.02
C MET A 1 -9.86 19.25 1.63
N HIS A 2 -9.11 19.67 0.63
CA HIS A 2 -9.08 19.03 -0.69
C HIS A 2 -8.07 17.87 -0.65
N ALA A 3 -8.50 16.67 -1.05
CA ALA A 3 -7.64 15.49 -1.11
C ALA A 3 -7.39 15.06 -2.57
N LEU A 4 -6.12 14.82 -2.90
CA LEU A 4 -5.69 14.22 -4.17
C LEU A 4 -5.30 12.75 -3.92
N ILE A 5 -5.89 11.82 -4.67
CA ILE A 5 -5.55 10.41 -4.64
C ILE A 5 -4.95 9.99 -5.99
N LEU A 6 -3.67 9.67 -6.00
CA LEU A 6 -2.95 9.11 -7.14
C LEU A 6 -2.95 7.59 -7.03
N GLY A 7 -3.47 6.89 -8.04
CA GLY A 7 -3.75 5.46 -7.97
C GLY A 7 -5.18 5.16 -7.46
N ALA A 8 -6.12 6.07 -7.74
CA ALA A 8 -7.48 6.04 -7.22
C ALA A 8 -8.34 4.88 -7.77
N ALA A 9 -8.04 4.35 -8.96
CA ALA A 9 -8.73 3.18 -9.53
C ALA A 9 -8.22 1.85 -8.98
N GLY A 10 -7.08 1.84 -8.26
CA GLY A 10 -6.52 0.66 -7.60
C GLY A 10 -7.37 0.18 -6.43
N MET A 11 -7.11 -1.07 -5.97
CA MET A 11 -7.84 -1.68 -4.85
C MET A 11 -7.83 -0.82 -3.57
N ILE A 12 -6.66 -0.36 -3.15
CA ILE A 12 -6.52 0.49 -1.95
C ILE A 12 -7.04 1.89 -2.22
N GLY A 13 -6.80 2.43 -3.44
CA GLY A 13 -7.28 3.77 -3.81
C GLY A 13 -8.79 3.90 -3.70
N ARG A 14 -9.56 2.96 -4.27
CA ARG A 14 -11.03 2.95 -4.17
C ARG A 14 -11.51 2.89 -2.72
N ARG A 15 -10.95 1.97 -1.92
CA ARG A 15 -11.30 1.82 -0.50
C ARG A 15 -10.96 3.07 0.32
N LEU A 16 -9.84 3.72 0.00
CA LEU A 16 -9.48 4.98 0.63
C LEU A 16 -10.50 6.07 0.29
N VAL A 17 -10.90 6.19 -0.98
CA VAL A 17 -11.93 7.15 -1.39
C VAL A 17 -13.24 6.91 -0.64
N ASP A 18 -13.72 5.66 -0.59
CA ASP A 18 -14.94 5.29 0.12
C ASP A 18 -14.85 5.61 1.62
N ALA A 19 -13.71 5.33 2.24
CA ALA A 19 -13.47 5.63 3.66
C ALA A 19 -13.47 7.14 3.92
N LEU A 20 -12.80 7.93 3.08
CA LEU A 20 -12.76 9.40 3.22
C LEU A 20 -14.14 10.02 3.04
N VAL A 21 -14.94 9.52 2.09
CA VAL A 21 -16.31 9.99 1.86
C VAL A 21 -17.21 9.62 3.04
N LYS A 22 -17.12 8.37 3.52
CA LYS A 22 -17.89 7.90 4.67
C LYS A 22 -17.60 8.69 5.95
N ASP A 23 -16.32 9.00 6.21
CA ASP A 23 -15.92 9.81 7.37
C ASP A 23 -16.23 11.30 7.18
N GLY A 24 -16.27 11.78 5.94
CA GLY A 24 -16.45 13.18 5.61
C GLY A 24 -15.30 14.09 6.04
N ARG A 25 -14.16 13.53 6.46
CA ARG A 25 -13.03 14.25 7.04
C ARG A 25 -11.70 13.62 6.62
N VAL A 26 -10.64 14.43 6.64
CA VAL A 26 -9.26 13.98 6.49
C VAL A 26 -8.44 14.60 7.63
N GLY A 27 -7.84 13.78 8.48
CA GLY A 27 -7.07 14.27 9.62
C GLY A 27 -7.87 15.21 10.54
N GLY A 28 -9.15 14.92 10.76
CA GLY A 28 -10.04 15.74 11.56
C GLY A 28 -10.59 16.98 10.86
N VAL A 29 -10.09 17.33 9.64
CA VAL A 29 -10.58 18.49 8.85
C VAL A 29 -11.66 18.04 7.87
N PRO A 30 -12.81 18.79 7.73
CA PRO A 30 -13.85 18.43 6.77
C PRO A 30 -13.31 18.25 5.34
N LEU A 31 -13.69 17.15 4.69
CA LEU A 31 -13.37 16.90 3.29
C LEU A 31 -14.25 17.81 2.41
N THR A 32 -13.63 18.63 1.56
CA THR A 32 -14.35 19.64 0.75
C THR A 32 -14.27 19.38 -0.74
N ALA A 33 -13.23 18.67 -1.22
CA ALA A 33 -13.07 18.35 -2.64
C ALA A 33 -12.22 17.08 -2.78
N LEU A 34 -12.41 16.36 -3.90
CA LEU A 34 -11.64 15.17 -4.28
C LEU A 34 -11.07 15.33 -5.69
N THR A 35 -9.79 15.05 -5.85
CA THR A 35 -9.16 14.79 -7.15
C THR A 35 -8.68 13.35 -7.17
N LEU A 36 -9.20 12.57 -8.12
CA LEU A 36 -8.96 11.13 -8.26
C LEU A 36 -8.25 10.90 -9.59
N LEU A 37 -6.99 10.47 -9.56
CA LEU A 37 -6.18 10.25 -10.76
C LEU A 37 -5.62 8.83 -10.78
N ASP A 38 -5.67 8.20 -11.95
CA ASP A 38 -5.04 6.91 -12.23
C ASP A 38 -4.84 6.78 -13.74
N VAL A 39 -4.03 5.85 -14.20
CA VAL A 39 -3.90 5.53 -15.65
C VAL A 39 -5.20 4.94 -16.23
N VAL A 40 -6.03 4.35 -15.38
CA VAL A 40 -7.40 3.92 -15.69
C VAL A 40 -8.36 4.92 -15.07
N PRO A 41 -9.40 5.41 -15.79
CA PRO A 41 -10.34 6.39 -15.24
C PRO A 41 -10.96 5.91 -13.92
N PRO A 42 -10.75 6.61 -12.79
CA PRO A 42 -11.40 6.26 -11.54
C PRO A 42 -12.90 6.63 -11.60
N SER A 43 -13.73 5.88 -10.87
CA SER A 43 -15.12 6.24 -10.68
C SER A 43 -15.26 7.33 -9.60
N ALA A 44 -16.13 8.27 -9.82
CA ALA A 44 -16.54 9.22 -8.78
C ALA A 44 -17.27 8.45 -7.65
N PRO A 45 -17.01 8.79 -6.37
CA PRO A 45 -17.66 8.12 -5.26
C PRO A 45 -19.14 8.54 -5.14
N GLU A 46 -19.97 7.62 -4.71
CA GLU A 46 -21.36 7.92 -4.35
C GLU A 46 -21.42 8.63 -2.98
N GLY A 47 -22.43 9.47 -2.79
CA GLY A 47 -22.72 10.12 -1.50
C GLY A 47 -21.80 11.28 -1.12
N PHE A 48 -20.85 11.67 -1.95
CA PHE A 48 -20.05 12.87 -1.73
C PHE A 48 -20.66 14.09 -2.42
N SER A 49 -20.97 15.14 -1.66
CA SER A 49 -21.62 16.35 -2.16
C SER A 49 -20.66 17.45 -2.65
N GLY A 50 -19.38 17.31 -2.38
CA GLY A 50 -18.35 18.25 -2.83
C GLY A 50 -17.92 18.03 -4.28
N PRO A 51 -17.14 18.95 -4.87
CA PRO A 51 -16.59 18.78 -6.21
C PRO A 51 -15.66 17.55 -6.29
N VAL A 52 -15.82 16.76 -7.35
CA VAL A 52 -15.00 15.60 -7.67
C VAL A 52 -14.44 15.76 -9.08
N ARG A 53 -13.11 15.72 -9.21
CA ARG A 53 -12.42 15.57 -10.48
C ARG A 53 -11.85 14.14 -10.54
N ALA A 54 -12.39 13.32 -11.44
CA ALA A 54 -11.97 11.93 -11.63
C ALA A 54 -11.54 11.75 -13.09
N GLU A 55 -10.24 11.53 -13.32
CA GLU A 55 -9.63 11.54 -14.66
C GLU A 55 -8.58 10.46 -14.81
N ALA A 56 -8.43 9.98 -16.06
CA ALA A 56 -7.26 9.19 -16.44
C ALA A 56 -6.06 10.12 -16.59
N ALA A 57 -4.96 9.81 -15.88
CA ALA A 57 -3.72 10.58 -15.97
C ALA A 57 -2.49 9.69 -15.76
N ASP A 58 -1.49 9.86 -16.61
CA ASP A 58 -0.16 9.32 -16.41
C ASP A 58 0.74 10.45 -15.87
N LEU A 59 1.15 10.36 -14.61
CA LEU A 59 2.03 11.35 -13.96
C LEU A 59 3.35 11.57 -14.69
N THR A 60 3.75 10.63 -15.56
CA THR A 60 4.98 10.73 -16.34
C THR A 60 4.81 11.51 -17.63
N ALA A 61 3.57 11.84 -18.01
CA ALA A 61 3.29 12.70 -19.15
C ALA A 61 3.68 14.17 -18.85
N PRO A 62 4.18 14.90 -19.84
CA PRO A 62 4.54 16.31 -19.66
C PRO A 62 3.39 17.16 -19.11
N GLY A 63 3.63 17.90 -18.03
CA GLY A 63 2.63 18.76 -17.39
C GLY A 63 1.60 18.06 -16.52
N ALA A 64 1.58 16.71 -16.46
CA ALA A 64 0.59 15.98 -15.70
C ALA A 64 0.73 16.14 -14.19
N ALA A 65 1.96 16.17 -13.69
CA ALA A 65 2.22 16.38 -12.27
C ALA A 65 1.79 17.77 -11.80
N GLU A 66 2.05 18.81 -12.60
CA GLU A 66 1.62 20.19 -12.36
C GLU A 66 0.10 20.31 -12.39
N ALA A 67 -0.55 19.66 -13.38
CA ALA A 67 -2.01 19.62 -13.49
C ALA A 67 -2.67 18.89 -12.32
N ALA A 68 -2.02 17.84 -11.78
CA ALA A 68 -2.51 17.09 -10.62
C ALA A 68 -2.62 17.97 -9.36
N ILE A 69 -1.69 18.92 -9.17
CA ILE A 69 -1.65 19.80 -7.99
C ILE A 69 -2.14 21.23 -8.27
N ALA A 70 -2.72 21.50 -9.47
CA ALA A 70 -3.12 22.84 -9.87
C ALA A 70 -4.12 23.49 -8.88
N GLU A 71 -5.02 22.70 -8.31
CA GLU A 71 -6.02 23.15 -7.32
C GLU A 71 -5.48 23.16 -5.87
N ARG A 72 -4.19 22.97 -5.68
CA ARG A 72 -3.52 23.03 -4.36
C ARG A 72 -4.15 22.10 -3.31
N PRO A 73 -4.27 20.78 -3.58
CA PRO A 73 -4.81 19.84 -2.59
C PRO A 73 -3.98 19.88 -1.29
N GLY A 74 -4.67 19.98 -0.14
CA GLY A 74 -4.00 20.05 1.15
C GLY A 74 -3.38 18.72 1.60
N VAL A 75 -3.90 17.60 1.08
CA VAL A 75 -3.34 16.26 1.29
C VAL A 75 -3.27 15.50 -0.03
N ILE A 76 -2.16 14.80 -0.23
CA ILE A 76 -1.89 13.96 -1.40
C ILE A 76 -1.61 12.54 -0.91
N PHE A 77 -2.39 11.57 -1.39
CA PHE A 77 -2.13 10.15 -1.20
C PHE A 77 -1.49 9.61 -2.48
N HIS A 78 -0.22 9.25 -2.42
CA HIS A 78 0.52 8.72 -3.57
C HIS A 78 0.58 7.20 -3.51
N LEU A 79 -0.43 6.56 -4.12
CA LEU A 79 -0.57 5.11 -4.20
C LEU A 79 -0.22 4.55 -5.58
N ALA A 80 -0.14 5.42 -6.59
CA ALA A 80 0.17 5.02 -7.97
C ALA A 80 1.53 4.33 -8.04
N ALA A 81 1.55 3.10 -8.51
CA ALA A 81 2.77 2.32 -8.72
C ALA A 81 2.52 1.11 -9.62
N VAL A 82 3.54 0.73 -10.38
CA VAL A 82 3.65 -0.59 -10.98
C VAL A 82 4.07 -1.58 -9.89
N VAL A 83 3.37 -2.71 -9.78
CA VAL A 83 3.60 -3.72 -8.73
C VAL A 83 4.90 -4.51 -8.94
N SER A 84 5.36 -5.20 -7.89
CA SER A 84 6.70 -5.82 -7.85
C SER A 84 6.99 -6.77 -9.02
N GLY A 85 6.07 -7.66 -9.38
CA GLY A 85 6.28 -8.61 -10.48
C GLY A 85 6.38 -7.94 -11.86
N GLU A 86 5.62 -6.89 -12.08
CA GLU A 86 5.66 -6.13 -13.34
C GLU A 86 6.90 -5.23 -13.42
N ALA A 87 7.28 -4.58 -12.32
CA ALA A 87 8.49 -3.76 -12.24
C ALA A 87 9.78 -4.60 -12.40
N GLU A 88 9.76 -5.87 -11.98
CA GLU A 88 10.86 -6.82 -12.21
C GLU A 88 10.90 -7.30 -13.67
N ALA A 89 9.73 -7.57 -14.27
CA ALA A 89 9.63 -8.01 -15.66
C ALA A 89 9.91 -6.89 -16.68
N ASN A 90 9.63 -5.63 -16.31
CA ASN A 90 9.82 -4.45 -17.16
C ASN A 90 10.49 -3.32 -16.36
N LEU A 91 11.83 -3.33 -16.40
CA LEU A 91 12.67 -2.38 -15.67
C LEU A 91 12.34 -0.92 -16.03
N GLU A 92 12.20 -0.61 -17.32
CA GLU A 92 11.94 0.75 -17.81
C GLU A 92 10.59 1.28 -17.32
N LEU A 93 9.55 0.45 -17.41
CA LEU A 93 8.22 0.80 -16.91
C LEU A 93 8.25 1.04 -15.39
N GLY A 94 8.95 0.16 -14.65
CA GLY A 94 9.11 0.30 -13.20
C GLY A 94 9.76 1.63 -12.82
N TYR A 95 10.91 1.95 -13.42
CA TYR A 95 11.61 3.23 -13.15
C TYR A 95 10.78 4.43 -13.58
N ARG A 96 10.20 4.40 -14.77
CA ARG A 96 9.37 5.50 -15.26
C ARG A 96 8.21 5.79 -14.31
N VAL A 97 7.41 4.79 -13.93
CA VAL A 97 6.21 5.01 -13.12
C VAL A 97 6.56 5.21 -11.64
N ASN A 98 7.35 4.31 -11.04
CA ASN A 98 7.57 4.31 -9.58
C ASN A 98 8.57 5.38 -9.14
N LEU A 99 9.58 5.69 -9.96
CA LEU A 99 10.61 6.68 -9.63
C LEU A 99 10.37 8.02 -10.31
N ASP A 100 10.32 8.07 -11.66
CA ASP A 100 10.21 9.34 -12.37
C ASP A 100 8.85 10.01 -12.11
N GLY A 101 7.74 9.25 -12.07
CA GLY A 101 6.43 9.78 -11.71
C GLY A 101 6.43 10.40 -10.31
N THR A 102 7.06 9.73 -9.33
CA THR A 102 7.24 10.27 -7.97
C THR A 102 8.11 11.54 -7.98
N ARG A 103 9.22 11.53 -8.72
CA ARG A 103 10.10 12.69 -8.84
C ARG A 103 9.41 13.90 -9.47
N LEU A 104 8.67 13.70 -10.55
CA LEU A 104 7.91 14.76 -11.21
C LEU A 104 6.87 15.39 -10.28
N LEU A 105 6.15 14.57 -9.49
CA LEU A 105 5.23 15.09 -8.48
C LEU A 105 5.94 15.94 -7.44
N LEU A 106 7.07 15.47 -6.90
CA LEU A 106 7.86 16.20 -5.92
C LEU A 106 8.42 17.51 -6.50
N ASP A 107 8.89 17.50 -7.75
CA ASP A 107 9.37 18.69 -8.45
C ASP A 107 8.26 19.72 -8.68
N ALA A 108 7.05 19.28 -9.07
CA ALA A 108 5.88 20.15 -9.21
C ALA A 108 5.49 20.79 -7.87
N ILE A 109 5.48 20.02 -6.77
CA ILE A 109 5.24 20.55 -5.42
C ILE A 109 6.30 21.57 -5.05
N ARG A 110 7.59 21.30 -5.28
CA ARG A 110 8.69 22.22 -5.01
C ARG A 110 8.55 23.52 -5.80
N ALA A 111 8.20 23.44 -7.08
CA ALA A 111 7.98 24.62 -7.91
C ALA A 111 6.80 25.46 -7.40
N ALA A 112 5.69 24.83 -7.03
CA ALA A 112 4.54 25.51 -6.44
C ALA A 112 4.87 26.11 -5.07
N SER A 113 5.63 25.41 -4.24
CA SER A 113 6.12 25.93 -2.95
C SER A 113 6.94 27.21 -3.11
N ALA A 114 7.80 27.26 -4.12
CA ALA A 114 8.59 28.45 -4.42
C ALA A 114 7.75 29.62 -4.98
N ALA A 115 6.67 29.32 -5.70
CA ALA A 115 5.83 30.32 -6.36
C ALA A 115 4.82 30.97 -5.41
N ASP A 116 4.17 30.20 -4.55
CA ASP A 116 3.03 30.66 -3.73
C ASP A 116 3.03 30.15 -2.28
N GLY A 117 4.11 29.45 -1.85
CA GLY A 117 4.19 28.91 -0.49
C GLY A 117 3.38 27.62 -0.27
N TYR A 118 2.90 26.99 -1.34
CA TYR A 118 2.17 25.73 -1.25
C TYR A 118 2.97 24.63 -0.53
N ARG A 119 2.38 24.03 0.50
CA ARG A 119 3.01 22.99 1.32
C ARG A 119 1.98 21.92 1.69
N PRO A 120 1.77 20.92 0.83
CA PRO A 120 0.82 19.84 1.09
C PRO A 120 1.38 18.82 2.08
N LYS A 121 0.48 18.07 2.71
CA LYS A 121 0.84 16.78 3.30
C LYS A 121 0.90 15.71 2.21
N LEU A 122 1.99 14.96 2.13
CA LEU A 122 2.17 13.85 1.18
C LEU A 122 2.31 12.53 1.94
N VAL A 123 1.32 11.65 1.79
CA VAL A 123 1.34 10.26 2.26
C VAL A 123 1.77 9.35 1.12
N PHE A 124 2.98 8.82 1.22
CA PHE A 124 3.61 7.97 0.19
C PHE A 124 3.53 6.50 0.58
N THR A 125 2.98 5.66 -0.29
CA THR A 125 3.02 4.20 -0.10
C THR A 125 4.36 3.64 -0.52
N SER A 126 5.17 3.27 0.47
CA SER A 126 6.34 2.43 0.31
C SER A 126 5.99 0.96 0.55
N SER A 127 6.96 0.09 0.70
CA SER A 127 6.78 -1.35 0.80
C SER A 127 7.86 -1.98 1.66
N LEU A 128 7.57 -3.12 2.27
CA LEU A 128 8.58 -3.99 2.90
C LEU A 128 9.64 -4.49 1.91
N ALA A 129 9.40 -4.40 0.60
CA ALA A 129 10.37 -4.74 -0.44
C ALA A 129 11.63 -3.86 -0.43
N VAL A 130 11.67 -2.77 0.35
CA VAL A 130 12.88 -1.97 0.59
C VAL A 130 13.92 -2.72 1.43
N PHE A 131 13.54 -3.81 2.08
CA PHE A 131 14.42 -4.69 2.82
C PHE A 131 14.76 -5.94 2.00
N GLY A 132 15.99 -6.43 2.16
CA GLY A 132 16.47 -7.65 1.53
C GLY A 132 17.53 -8.34 2.40
N PRO A 133 17.79 -9.63 2.13
CA PRO A 133 18.66 -10.46 2.95
C PRO A 133 20.12 -9.96 2.98
N PRO A 134 20.90 -10.33 4.04
CA PRO A 134 20.49 -11.17 5.16
C PRO A 134 19.63 -10.41 6.18
N PHE A 135 18.64 -11.09 6.77
CA PHE A 135 17.78 -10.51 7.78
C PHE A 135 18.18 -10.91 9.20
N PRO A 136 17.99 -10.03 10.20
CA PRO A 136 17.87 -10.47 11.59
C PRO A 136 16.58 -11.29 11.75
N LYS A 137 16.43 -12.00 12.87
CA LYS A 137 15.20 -12.77 13.16
C LYS A 137 13.94 -11.92 13.13
N VAL A 138 14.06 -10.68 13.60
CA VAL A 138 13.01 -9.64 13.55
C VAL A 138 13.68 -8.36 13.08
N ILE A 139 13.05 -7.64 12.15
CA ILE A 139 13.60 -6.41 11.56
C ILE A 139 13.19 -5.20 12.42
N PRO A 140 14.15 -4.49 13.03
CA PRO A 140 13.85 -3.27 13.79
C PRO A 140 13.64 -2.06 12.86
N ASP A 141 13.13 -0.96 13.43
CA ASP A 141 12.86 0.28 12.70
C ASP A 141 14.09 0.94 12.06
N ASP A 142 15.27 0.73 12.62
CA ASP A 142 16.54 1.32 12.16
C ASP A 142 17.32 0.40 11.20
N HIS A 143 16.72 -0.73 10.81
CA HIS A 143 17.37 -1.62 9.85
C HIS A 143 17.64 -0.92 8.51
N ILE A 144 18.82 -1.15 7.96
CA ILE A 144 19.24 -0.52 6.70
C ILE A 144 18.40 -0.99 5.53
N LEU A 145 18.10 -0.09 4.61
CA LEU A 145 17.45 -0.44 3.35
C LEU A 145 18.43 -1.21 2.45
N ARG A 146 18.02 -2.40 2.05
CA ARG A 146 18.83 -3.29 1.21
C ARG A 146 17.93 -4.04 0.22
N PRO A 147 17.25 -3.31 -0.68
CA PRO A 147 16.29 -3.93 -1.58
C PRO A 147 16.93 -4.98 -2.48
N ALA A 148 16.23 -6.10 -2.70
CA ALA A 148 16.66 -7.22 -3.54
C ALA A 148 15.83 -7.34 -4.83
N SER A 149 15.03 -6.32 -5.17
CA SER A 149 14.21 -6.27 -6.39
C SER A 149 14.17 -4.85 -6.95
N SER A 150 13.93 -4.71 -8.25
CA SER A 150 13.77 -3.42 -8.93
C SER A 150 12.68 -2.55 -8.26
N TYR A 151 11.54 -3.16 -7.93
CA TYR A 151 10.47 -2.48 -7.20
C TYR A 151 10.93 -1.94 -5.84
N GLY A 152 11.63 -2.78 -5.06
CA GLY A 152 12.16 -2.38 -3.75
C GLY A 152 13.17 -1.23 -3.86
N VAL A 153 14.06 -1.26 -4.87
CA VAL A 153 15.00 -0.18 -5.17
C VAL A 153 14.25 1.12 -5.47
N GLN A 154 13.25 1.06 -6.36
CA GLN A 154 12.45 2.22 -6.75
C GLN A 154 11.71 2.83 -5.53
N LYS A 155 11.13 2.01 -4.67
CA LYS A 155 10.46 2.46 -3.44
C LYS A 155 11.45 3.08 -2.45
N ALA A 156 12.63 2.48 -2.25
CA ALA A 156 13.68 3.03 -1.38
C ALA A 156 14.20 4.38 -1.87
N MET A 157 14.41 4.54 -3.19
CA MET A 157 14.77 5.81 -3.79
C MET A 157 13.66 6.86 -3.60
N GLY A 158 12.38 6.45 -3.73
CA GLY A 158 11.23 7.30 -3.45
C GLY A 158 11.19 7.80 -2.00
N GLU A 159 11.48 6.92 -1.02
CA GLU A 159 11.60 7.32 0.39
C GLU A 159 12.70 8.37 0.62
N LEU A 160 13.87 8.18 0.00
CA LEU A 160 14.98 9.11 0.13
C LEU A 160 14.67 10.49 -0.50
N MET A 161 14.02 10.49 -1.66
CA MET A 161 13.56 11.74 -2.28
C MET A 161 12.52 12.44 -1.41
N LEU A 162 11.54 11.72 -0.91
CA LEU A 162 10.52 12.25 0.00
C LEU A 162 11.16 12.91 1.22
N ALA A 163 12.15 12.23 1.84
CA ALA A 163 12.87 12.74 3.00
C ALA A 163 13.63 14.02 2.69
N ASP A 164 14.29 14.11 1.53
CA ASP A 164 15.02 15.32 1.14
C ASP A 164 14.09 16.52 0.90
N TYR A 165 12.97 16.31 0.19
CA TYR A 165 12.01 17.38 -0.09
C TYR A 165 11.27 17.84 1.19
N ALA A 166 10.95 16.92 2.09
CA ALA A 166 10.32 17.26 3.38
C ALA A 166 11.29 18.06 4.29
N ARG A 167 12.53 17.59 4.49
CA ARG A 167 13.52 18.33 5.31
C ARG A 167 13.83 19.72 4.77
N ARG A 168 13.65 19.96 3.47
CA ARG A 168 13.81 21.27 2.83
C ARG A 168 12.56 22.14 2.94
N GLY A 169 11.47 21.63 3.53
CA GLY A 169 10.27 22.37 3.82
C GLY A 169 9.30 22.54 2.65
N PHE A 170 9.47 21.81 1.55
CA PHE A 170 8.58 21.91 0.39
C PHE A 170 7.23 21.23 0.63
N LEU A 171 7.18 20.25 1.53
CA LEU A 171 5.98 19.48 1.89
C LEU A 171 6.12 18.89 3.29
N ASP A 172 5.01 18.41 3.84
CA ASP A 172 4.98 17.56 5.02
C ASP A 172 4.84 16.09 4.57
N GLY A 173 5.96 15.33 4.60
CA GLY A 173 6.04 13.99 4.03
C GLY A 173 5.99 12.88 5.06
N ILE A 174 5.27 11.78 4.75
CA ILE A 174 5.35 10.52 5.45
C ILE A 174 5.31 9.34 4.48
N GLY A 175 6.26 8.42 4.62
CA GLY A 175 6.32 7.16 3.88
C GLY A 175 5.81 6.00 4.72
N LEU A 176 4.95 5.15 4.16
CA LEU A 176 4.39 3.98 4.81
C LEU A 176 4.89 2.72 4.12
N ARG A 177 5.78 1.96 4.75
CA ARG A 177 6.22 0.64 4.27
C ARG A 177 5.14 -0.38 4.58
N LEU A 178 4.25 -0.58 3.60
CA LEU A 178 3.08 -1.43 3.77
C LEU A 178 3.47 -2.91 3.84
N PRO A 179 2.81 -3.70 4.73
CA PRO A 179 2.82 -5.16 4.70
C PRO A 179 2.29 -5.72 3.38
N THR A 180 2.41 -7.02 3.18
CA THR A 180 1.66 -7.69 2.11
C THR A 180 0.17 -7.63 2.43
N ILE A 181 -0.57 -6.97 1.55
CA ILE A 181 -2.01 -6.80 1.74
C ILE A 181 -2.72 -8.10 1.33
N CYS A 182 -3.44 -8.68 2.29
CA CYS A 182 -4.18 -9.93 2.22
C CYS A 182 -5.50 -9.78 3.03
N VAL A 183 -6.67 -10.22 2.57
CA VAL A 183 -6.95 -10.92 1.33
C VAL A 183 -7.30 -9.88 0.24
N ARG A 184 -6.59 -9.92 -0.89
CA ARG A 184 -6.90 -9.02 -2.00
C ARG A 184 -8.13 -9.52 -2.74
N PRO A 185 -9.18 -8.70 -2.92
CA PRO A 185 -10.33 -9.07 -3.73
C PRO A 185 -10.00 -9.05 -5.23
N GLY A 186 -10.90 -9.62 -6.01
CA GLY A 186 -10.82 -9.61 -7.47
C GLY A 186 -9.93 -10.70 -8.06
N LYS A 187 -9.56 -10.57 -9.32
CA LYS A 187 -8.78 -11.58 -10.04
C LYS A 187 -7.32 -11.61 -9.58
N PRO A 188 -6.66 -12.78 -9.62
CA PRO A 188 -5.23 -12.90 -9.37
C PRO A 188 -4.42 -11.96 -10.26
N ASN A 189 -3.39 -11.34 -9.70
CA ASN A 189 -2.42 -10.55 -10.44
C ASN A 189 -1.07 -11.31 -10.55
N LYS A 190 -0.13 -10.75 -11.31
CA LYS A 190 1.20 -11.35 -11.55
C LYS A 190 2.19 -11.17 -10.37
N ALA A 191 1.75 -10.72 -9.20
CA ALA A 191 2.62 -10.60 -8.04
C ALA A 191 2.94 -11.99 -7.48
N ALA A 192 4.22 -12.26 -7.14
CA ALA A 192 4.62 -13.51 -6.50
C ALA A 192 3.87 -13.76 -5.16
N SER A 193 3.43 -12.69 -4.48
CA SER A 193 2.59 -12.73 -3.27
C SER A 193 1.12 -13.03 -3.54
N GLY A 194 0.71 -13.20 -4.81
CA GLY A 194 -0.70 -13.38 -5.17
C GLY A 194 -1.35 -14.61 -4.55
N PHE A 195 -0.58 -15.68 -4.38
CA PHE A 195 -1.06 -16.94 -3.83
C PHE A 195 -1.51 -16.83 -2.35
N PHE A 196 -0.92 -15.96 -1.52
CA PHE A 196 -1.36 -15.75 -0.14
C PHE A 196 -2.85 -15.33 -0.07
N SER A 197 -3.25 -14.43 -0.98
CA SER A 197 -4.69 -14.11 -1.09
C SER A 197 -5.47 -15.21 -1.81
N GLY A 198 -4.87 -15.88 -2.79
CA GLY A 198 -5.50 -16.92 -3.59
C GLY A 198 -5.96 -18.09 -2.75
N ILE A 199 -5.12 -18.63 -1.85
CA ILE A 199 -5.43 -19.78 -1.01
C ILE A 199 -6.56 -19.54 0.01
N ILE A 200 -6.99 -18.27 0.16
CA ILE A 200 -8.13 -17.88 0.99
C ILE A 200 -9.34 -17.53 0.11
N ARG A 201 -9.16 -16.62 -0.83
CA ARG A 201 -10.23 -16.04 -1.66
C ARG A 201 -10.91 -17.07 -2.56
N GLU A 202 -10.14 -17.87 -3.31
CA GLU A 202 -10.68 -18.85 -4.24
C GLU A 202 -11.47 -19.96 -3.51
N PRO A 203 -10.93 -20.60 -2.43
CA PRO A 203 -11.68 -21.57 -1.66
C PRO A 203 -12.96 -21.02 -1.01
N LEU A 204 -12.96 -19.78 -0.53
CA LEU A 204 -14.18 -19.12 -0.04
C LEU A 204 -15.23 -18.93 -1.14
N ALA A 205 -14.79 -18.76 -2.39
CA ALA A 205 -15.65 -18.70 -3.57
C ALA A 205 -15.97 -20.11 -4.17
N GLY A 206 -15.58 -21.21 -3.51
CA GLY A 206 -15.80 -22.58 -3.99
C GLY A 206 -14.89 -22.98 -5.17
N GLN A 207 -13.77 -22.28 -5.36
CA GLN A 207 -12.81 -22.52 -6.45
C GLN A 207 -11.51 -23.12 -5.94
N GLU A 208 -10.83 -23.90 -6.79
CA GLU A 208 -9.49 -24.40 -6.46
C GLU A 208 -8.46 -23.26 -6.42
N ALA A 209 -7.51 -23.36 -5.50
CA ALA A 209 -6.37 -22.46 -5.38
C ALA A 209 -5.05 -23.24 -5.39
N ILE A 210 -4.04 -22.72 -6.08
CA ILE A 210 -2.70 -23.32 -6.09
C ILE A 210 -1.86 -22.74 -4.96
N LEU A 211 -1.26 -23.62 -4.16
CA LEU A 211 -0.25 -23.29 -3.15
C LEU A 211 1.12 -23.70 -3.68
N PRO A 212 1.96 -22.70 -4.08
CA PRO A 212 3.24 -22.99 -4.74
C PRO A 212 4.43 -23.10 -3.78
N VAL A 213 4.21 -22.93 -2.48
CA VAL A 213 5.26 -22.90 -1.46
C VAL A 213 4.95 -23.85 -0.31
N PRO A 214 5.96 -24.25 0.53
CA PRO A 214 5.72 -25.01 1.75
C PRO A 214 4.85 -24.26 2.76
N ASP A 215 4.08 -25.00 3.55
CA ASP A 215 3.21 -24.47 4.61
C ASP A 215 4.01 -23.73 5.72
N THR A 216 5.32 -23.94 5.79
CA THR A 216 6.25 -23.31 6.76
C THR A 216 6.67 -21.89 6.36
N VAL A 217 6.39 -21.45 5.14
CA VAL A 217 6.72 -20.10 4.69
C VAL A 217 5.97 -19.10 5.56
N ARG A 218 6.71 -18.17 6.17
CA ARG A 218 6.19 -17.10 7.03
C ARG A 218 6.31 -15.75 6.34
N HIS A 219 5.34 -14.89 6.57
CA HIS A 219 5.38 -13.54 6.00
C HIS A 219 4.64 -12.52 6.89
N TRP A 220 4.72 -11.22 6.54
CA TRP A 220 4.13 -10.09 7.26
C TRP A 220 2.93 -9.53 6.51
N PHE A 221 1.74 -9.57 7.14
CA PHE A 221 0.46 -9.26 6.50
C PHE A 221 -0.28 -8.11 7.15
N ALA A 222 -1.13 -7.45 6.36
CA ALA A 222 -2.20 -6.58 6.83
C ALA A 222 -3.42 -6.69 5.91
N SER A 223 -4.62 -6.45 6.45
CA SER A 223 -5.83 -6.39 5.65
C SER A 223 -5.90 -5.14 4.78
N PRO A 224 -6.74 -5.11 3.74
CA PRO A 224 -7.06 -3.89 3.00
C PRO A 224 -7.62 -2.79 3.91
N ALA A 225 -8.40 -3.14 4.93
CA ALA A 225 -8.95 -2.18 5.88
C ALA A 225 -7.84 -1.56 6.76
N ALA A 226 -6.88 -2.37 7.25
CA ALA A 226 -5.72 -1.86 7.99
C ALA A 226 -4.88 -0.92 7.11
N ALA A 227 -4.66 -1.27 5.82
CA ALA A 227 -3.93 -0.41 4.89
C ALA A 227 -4.60 0.96 4.70
N VAL A 228 -5.93 1.00 4.55
CA VAL A 228 -6.71 2.25 4.52
C VAL A 228 -6.59 3.00 5.85
N GLY A 229 -6.68 2.28 6.98
CA GLY A 229 -6.48 2.85 8.32
C GLY A 229 -5.12 3.52 8.47
N PHE A 230 -4.04 2.92 7.96
CA PHE A 230 -2.71 3.54 7.97
C PHE A 230 -2.69 4.84 7.17
N LEU A 231 -3.29 4.87 5.98
CA LEU A 231 -3.33 6.06 5.12
C LEU A 231 -4.12 7.21 5.77
N THR A 232 -5.31 6.91 6.27
CA THR A 232 -6.17 7.93 6.91
C THR A 232 -5.57 8.44 8.20
N HIS A 233 -4.95 7.55 9.02
CA HIS A 233 -4.25 7.93 10.23
C HIS A 233 -3.04 8.82 9.93
N ALA A 234 -2.20 8.45 8.96
CA ALA A 234 -1.05 9.25 8.54
C ALA A 234 -1.43 10.67 8.10
N ALA A 235 -2.57 10.81 7.41
CA ALA A 235 -3.09 12.11 7.00
C ALA A 235 -3.45 13.01 8.20
N GLY A 236 -3.78 12.42 9.35
CA GLY A 236 -4.13 13.14 10.58
C GLY A 236 -2.95 13.49 11.49
N LEU A 237 -1.79 12.87 11.30
CA LEU A 237 -0.65 13.06 12.20
C LEU A 237 -0.03 14.46 12.09
N ASP A 238 0.44 14.98 13.23
CA ASP A 238 1.42 16.07 13.21
C ASP A 238 2.80 15.47 12.86
N LEU A 239 3.26 15.74 11.63
CA LEU A 239 4.51 15.16 11.12
C LEU A 239 5.76 15.75 11.78
N ALA A 240 5.66 16.86 12.51
CA ALA A 240 6.76 17.37 13.32
C ALA A 240 7.14 16.38 14.44
N ALA A 241 6.20 15.57 14.91
CA ALA A 241 6.44 14.54 15.92
C ALA A 241 7.22 13.31 15.41
N ILE A 242 7.31 13.11 14.09
CA ILE A 242 7.97 11.94 13.50
C ILE A 242 9.50 12.06 13.53
N GLY A 243 10.02 13.31 13.59
CA GLY A 243 11.45 13.58 13.52
C GLY A 243 12.05 13.29 12.13
N PRO A 244 13.35 13.00 12.04
CA PRO A 244 14.04 12.85 10.73
C PRO A 244 13.69 11.55 9.99
N ARG A 245 13.12 10.56 10.66
CA ARG A 245 12.73 9.28 10.06
C ARG A 245 11.27 9.36 9.59
N ILE A 246 11.07 9.84 8.40
CA ILE A 246 9.72 10.05 7.86
C ILE A 246 9.12 8.82 7.16
N SER A 247 9.89 7.75 6.93
CA SER A 247 9.38 6.48 6.37
C SER A 247 9.36 5.42 7.47
N LEU A 248 8.17 4.90 7.75
CA LEU A 248 7.88 4.00 8.85
C LEU A 248 7.45 2.63 8.34
N THR A 249 7.91 1.57 9.01
CA THR A 249 7.41 0.21 8.79
C THR A 249 6.04 0.08 9.47
N MET A 250 5.03 -0.31 8.69
CA MET A 250 3.67 -0.44 9.25
C MET A 250 3.53 -1.73 10.05
N PRO A 251 2.75 -1.69 11.15
CA PRO A 251 2.42 -2.90 11.91
C PRO A 251 1.66 -3.90 11.05
N GLY A 252 1.73 -5.18 11.43
CA GLY A 252 1.12 -6.27 10.69
C GLY A 252 1.07 -7.55 11.51
N VAL A 253 0.63 -8.63 10.87
CA VAL A 253 0.55 -9.97 11.43
C VAL A 253 1.62 -10.84 10.79
N SER A 254 2.51 -11.43 11.61
CA SER A 254 3.44 -12.48 11.14
C SER A 254 2.72 -13.82 11.17
N ALA A 255 2.48 -14.42 10.01
CA ALA A 255 1.80 -15.71 9.92
C ALA A 255 2.52 -16.64 8.92
N THR A 256 2.46 -17.95 9.20
CA THR A 256 2.84 -18.98 8.23
C THR A 256 1.69 -19.31 7.31
N VAL A 257 1.98 -19.91 6.16
CA VAL A 257 0.96 -20.47 5.26
C VAL A 257 0.08 -21.50 6.00
N ALA A 258 0.66 -22.31 6.91
CA ALA A 258 -0.12 -23.21 7.75
C ALA A 258 -1.15 -22.46 8.61
N GLU A 259 -0.75 -21.34 9.23
CA GLU A 259 -1.65 -20.49 10.05
C GLU A 259 -2.73 -19.82 9.19
N GLU A 260 -2.43 -19.45 7.95
CA GLU A 260 -3.42 -18.95 6.97
C GLU A 260 -4.45 -20.01 6.62
N ILE A 261 -4.02 -21.27 6.34
CA ILE A 261 -4.90 -22.41 6.03
C ILE A 261 -5.79 -22.73 7.22
N GLU A 262 -5.25 -22.67 8.45
CA GLU A 262 -6.05 -22.88 9.66
C GLU A 262 -7.09 -21.78 9.89
N ALA A 263 -6.77 -20.53 9.55
CA ALA A 263 -7.74 -19.43 9.58
C ALA A 263 -8.86 -19.64 8.55
N LEU A 264 -8.53 -20.10 7.33
CA LEU A 264 -9.54 -20.51 6.34
C LEU A 264 -10.41 -21.65 6.86
N ARG A 265 -9.79 -22.68 7.51
CA ARG A 265 -10.55 -23.82 8.09
C ARG A 265 -11.55 -23.36 9.13
N ARG A 266 -11.15 -22.46 10.03
CA ARG A 266 -12.05 -21.88 11.04
C ARG A 266 -13.19 -21.07 10.42
N ALA A 267 -12.92 -20.38 9.32
CA ALA A 267 -13.93 -19.55 8.65
C ALA A 267 -14.91 -20.35 7.77
N ALA A 268 -14.43 -21.39 7.07
CA ALA A 268 -15.21 -22.05 6.01
C ALA A 268 -15.16 -23.60 6.05
N GLY A 269 -14.49 -24.19 7.04
CA GLY A 269 -14.41 -25.63 7.26
C GLY A 269 -13.47 -26.38 6.31
N ASP A 270 -13.38 -27.72 6.50
CA ASP A 270 -12.47 -28.59 5.76
C ASP A 270 -12.78 -28.66 4.25
N LYS A 271 -14.03 -28.43 3.85
CA LYS A 271 -14.40 -28.41 2.43
C LYS A 271 -13.69 -27.29 1.66
N ALA A 272 -13.53 -26.11 2.26
CA ALA A 272 -12.79 -25.01 1.66
C ALA A 272 -11.30 -25.35 1.60
N VAL A 273 -10.72 -25.89 2.67
CA VAL A 273 -9.30 -26.29 2.70
C VAL A 273 -8.96 -27.36 1.67
N ALA A 274 -9.90 -28.27 1.38
CA ALA A 274 -9.73 -29.31 0.37
C ALA A 274 -9.58 -28.77 -1.07
N LEU A 275 -9.96 -27.51 -1.31
CA LEU A 275 -9.77 -26.83 -2.60
C LEU A 275 -8.35 -26.29 -2.80
N ILE A 276 -7.49 -26.33 -1.77
CA ILE A 276 -6.10 -25.90 -1.89
C ILE A 276 -5.27 -27.06 -2.47
N ARG A 277 -4.73 -26.84 -3.67
CA ARG A 277 -3.85 -27.78 -4.36
C ARG A 277 -2.40 -27.39 -4.16
N ARG A 278 -1.58 -28.29 -3.63
CA ARG A 278 -0.14 -28.08 -3.44
C ARG A 278 0.59 -28.43 -4.72
N GLU A 279 1.03 -27.39 -5.43
CA GLU A 279 1.82 -27.51 -6.67
C GLU A 279 3.11 -26.65 -6.51
N PRO A 280 4.20 -27.25 -5.97
CA PRO A 280 5.42 -26.52 -5.67
C PRO A 280 6.03 -25.83 -6.91
N ASP A 281 6.33 -24.53 -6.78
CA ASP A 281 7.06 -23.73 -7.78
C ASP A 281 8.36 -23.23 -7.15
N ALA A 282 9.50 -23.75 -7.66
CA ALA A 282 10.82 -23.41 -7.15
C ALA A 282 11.15 -21.92 -7.34
N THR A 283 10.63 -21.28 -8.37
CA THR A 283 10.85 -19.85 -8.62
C THR A 283 10.12 -18.99 -7.60
N ILE A 284 8.83 -19.29 -7.36
CA ILE A 284 8.04 -18.57 -6.34
C ILE A 284 8.63 -18.83 -4.97
N ALA A 285 8.95 -20.08 -4.63
CA ALA A 285 9.56 -20.42 -3.32
C ALA A 285 10.86 -19.66 -3.07
N ARG A 286 11.74 -19.55 -4.07
CA ARG A 286 12.98 -18.78 -3.96
C ARG A 286 12.73 -17.27 -3.78
N ILE A 287 11.79 -16.70 -4.51
CA ILE A 287 11.42 -15.28 -4.39
C ILE A 287 10.87 -15.00 -2.99
N VAL A 288 9.89 -15.77 -2.56
CA VAL A 288 9.20 -15.57 -1.27
C VAL A 288 10.12 -15.88 -0.09
N GLY A 289 10.98 -16.89 -0.19
CA GLY A 289 11.99 -17.22 0.82
C GLY A 289 13.06 -16.13 1.02
N SER A 290 13.12 -15.14 0.12
CA SER A 290 13.99 -13.96 0.29
C SER A 290 13.26 -12.77 0.94
N TRP A 291 12.03 -12.92 1.39
CA TRP A 291 11.25 -11.85 1.99
C TRP A 291 11.33 -11.87 3.53
N PRO A 292 11.16 -10.70 4.17
CA PRO A 292 11.19 -10.62 5.62
C PRO A 292 9.94 -11.26 6.26
N GLU A 293 10.15 -11.92 7.40
CA GLU A 293 9.13 -12.69 8.10
C GLU A 293 8.47 -11.95 9.26
N ALA A 294 9.21 -11.05 9.93
CA ALA A 294 8.74 -10.35 11.13
C ALA A 294 9.42 -8.99 11.30
N PHE A 295 8.69 -8.06 11.93
CA PHE A 295 9.15 -6.69 12.19
C PHE A 295 8.82 -6.26 13.62
N GLU A 296 9.61 -5.31 14.13
CA GLU A 296 9.35 -4.53 15.35
C GLU A 296 9.06 -3.07 14.95
N PRO A 297 7.83 -2.72 14.57
CA PRO A 297 7.48 -1.38 14.07
C PRO A 297 7.15 -0.44 15.24
N GLU A 298 8.08 -0.26 16.20
CA GLU A 298 7.87 0.48 17.42
C GLU A 298 7.51 1.94 17.19
N ALA A 299 8.18 2.59 16.22
CA ALA A 299 7.91 3.98 15.87
C ALA A 299 6.47 4.18 15.35
N ALA A 300 6.00 3.28 14.50
CA ALA A 300 4.63 3.34 13.99
C ALA A 300 3.60 3.06 15.10
N LEU A 301 3.87 2.07 15.95
CA LEU A 301 3.00 1.75 17.10
C LEU A 301 2.91 2.91 18.11
N ALA A 302 4.04 3.57 18.40
CA ALA A 302 4.10 4.74 19.27
C ALA A 302 3.30 5.92 18.71
N LEU A 303 3.25 6.08 17.41
CA LEU A 303 2.46 7.10 16.71
C LEU A 303 0.97 6.71 16.57
N GLY A 304 0.55 5.56 17.07
CA GLY A 304 -0.85 5.15 17.09
C GLY A 304 -1.31 4.31 15.90
N PHE A 305 -0.41 3.92 14.98
CA PHE A 305 -0.78 2.97 13.93
C PHE A 305 -1.17 1.62 14.52
N ARG A 306 -2.20 0.99 13.97
CA ARG A 306 -2.71 -0.31 14.43
C ARG A 306 -2.97 -1.22 13.24
N ALA A 307 -2.56 -2.48 13.36
CA ALA A 307 -2.85 -3.54 12.39
C ALA A 307 -4.00 -4.43 12.87
N ASP A 308 -4.28 -5.45 12.07
CA ASP A 308 -5.16 -6.55 12.44
C ASP A 308 -4.58 -7.32 13.63
N GLU A 309 -5.45 -7.86 14.50
CA GLU A 309 -5.01 -8.59 15.71
C GLU A 309 -4.49 -9.99 15.39
N SER A 310 -4.97 -10.59 14.28
CA SER A 310 -4.60 -11.93 13.85
C SER A 310 -4.90 -12.15 12.37
N PHE A 311 -4.39 -13.24 11.80
CA PHE A 311 -4.75 -13.63 10.44
C PHE A 311 -6.23 -14.07 10.33
N ASP A 312 -6.81 -14.60 11.42
CA ASP A 312 -8.26 -14.87 11.52
C ASP A 312 -9.08 -13.60 11.32
N ALA A 313 -8.67 -12.48 11.94
CA ALA A 313 -9.34 -11.20 11.77
C ALA A 313 -9.30 -10.72 10.31
N ILE A 314 -8.17 -10.93 9.62
CA ILE A 314 -8.02 -10.63 8.18
C ILE A 314 -9.01 -11.45 7.34
N VAL A 315 -9.10 -12.76 7.61
CA VAL A 315 -10.05 -13.64 6.90
C VAL A 315 -11.49 -13.27 7.21
N ALA A 316 -11.81 -13.01 8.48
CA ALA A 316 -13.17 -12.62 8.90
C ALA A 316 -13.64 -11.32 8.22
N GLN A 317 -12.77 -10.33 8.08
CA GLN A 317 -13.08 -9.09 7.34
C GLN A 317 -13.42 -9.39 5.86
N HIS A 318 -12.64 -10.26 5.22
CA HIS A 318 -12.90 -10.64 3.83
C HIS A 318 -14.24 -11.40 3.68
N VAL A 319 -14.54 -12.32 4.59
CA VAL A 319 -15.83 -13.05 4.61
C VAL A 319 -16.99 -12.07 4.81
N ALA A 320 -16.90 -11.17 5.77
CA ALA A 320 -17.96 -10.19 6.04
C ALA A 320 -18.25 -9.28 4.84
N GLU A 321 -17.22 -8.93 4.08
CA GLU A 321 -17.35 -8.01 2.94
C GLU A 321 -17.86 -8.71 1.66
N PHE A 322 -17.46 -9.93 1.40
CA PHE A 322 -17.70 -10.60 0.10
C PHE A 322 -18.56 -11.86 0.18
N HIS A 323 -18.80 -12.40 1.37
CA HIS A 323 -19.52 -13.65 1.61
C HIS A 323 -20.57 -13.56 2.74
N GLY A 324 -20.70 -12.39 3.38
CA GLY A 324 -21.69 -12.10 4.41
C GLY A 324 -23.03 -11.68 3.78
N GLY A 325 -23.76 -12.63 3.23
CA GLY A 325 -25.10 -12.46 2.66
C GLY A 325 -26.02 -13.57 3.14
#